data_b9957921effc54970cae6382c4f470de
#
_entry.id   b9957921effc54970cae6382c4f470de
#
_cell.length_a   1.000
_cell.length_b   1.000
_cell.length_c   1.000
_cell.angle_alpha   90.00
_cell.angle_beta   90.00
_cell.angle_gamma   90.00
#
_symmetry.space_group_name_H-M   'P 1'
#
loop_
_entity.id
_entity.type
_entity.pdbx_description
1 polymer ?
#
loop_
_entity_poly.entity_id
_entity_poly.type
_entity_poly.pdbx_seq_one_letter_code
_entity_poly.pdbx_strand_id
1 'polypeptide(L)'
;SDGFERTNAKMSLLAKIAEIENEMARTQKNKATAHHLGLLKARLAKLRRELITPKGGSFDVAKTGDTRIGFVGFPSVGKSTLLSNLAGVYSEVAAYEFTTLTTVPGVIRYKGAKIQVKLFVLVHRIIEGAKDGKGRGRQVIAVARTCNLILIVLDVLKPLGHKKLIEHELEGFGIRLNKQPPNIGFKKKDKGGINFTATCAQSELDAETVKSILSEYKIHNADITLRSDATADDLIDVVEGNRVYIPCIYVLNKIDQISIEELDVIYKIPHCVPISAHHLASSCNAFWDGTFRICYTKPKGQLPDYTSPVVLPDGKTSVEDFCLKIHKSLIKELKYALVWGSSVKHNPQKVGKDHVLEDEDVIQLVKK
;
A
#
# COMPACT_ATOMS: atom_id res chain seq x y z
N SER A 1 24.44 -29.10 8.56
CA SER A 1 24.21 -29.23 7.11
C SER A 1 23.02 -28.37 6.64
N ASP A 2 21.94 -28.32 7.40
CA ASP A 2 20.71 -27.58 7.06
C ASP A 2 20.87 -26.08 6.78
N GLY A 3 21.76 -25.42 7.47
CA GLY A 3 22.02 -23.98 7.29
C GLY A 3 22.76 -23.67 5.98
N PHE A 4 23.70 -24.51 5.61
CA PHE A 4 24.49 -24.34 4.40
C PHE A 4 23.70 -24.63 3.11
N GLU A 5 22.87 -25.67 3.12
CA GLU A 5 21.98 -25.99 2.00
C GLU A 5 20.91 -24.89 1.78
N ARG A 6 20.35 -24.33 2.86
CA ARG A 6 19.39 -23.21 2.80
C ARG A 6 20.01 -21.93 2.22
N THR A 7 21.29 -21.67 2.55
CA THR A 7 22.02 -20.52 2.02
C THR A 7 22.33 -20.70 0.53
N ASN A 8 22.75 -21.89 0.11
CA ASN A 8 23.00 -22.20 -1.30
C ASN A 8 21.71 -22.17 -2.16
N ALA A 9 20.59 -22.67 -1.65
CA ALA A 9 19.31 -22.61 -2.34
C ALA A 9 18.81 -21.16 -2.53
N LYS A 10 19.04 -20.29 -1.54
CA LYS A 10 18.73 -18.85 -1.63
C LYS A 10 19.64 -18.11 -2.61
N MET A 11 20.94 -18.39 -2.61
CA MET A 11 21.88 -17.80 -3.58
C MET A 11 21.49 -18.21 -5.01
N SER A 12 21.08 -19.47 -5.23
CA SER A 12 20.56 -19.93 -6.50
C SER A 12 19.27 -19.20 -6.92
N LEU A 13 18.36 -18.88 -5.97
CA LEU A 13 17.12 -18.15 -6.25
C LEU A 13 17.38 -16.69 -6.64
N LEU A 14 18.28 -16.03 -5.93
CA LEU A 14 18.67 -14.63 -6.24
C LEU A 14 19.42 -14.54 -7.58
N ALA A 15 20.27 -15.52 -7.89
CA ALA A 15 20.94 -15.58 -9.18
C ALA A 15 19.94 -15.72 -10.33
N LYS A 16 18.91 -16.57 -10.18
CA LYS A 16 17.83 -16.72 -11.17
C LYS A 16 17.01 -15.44 -11.35
N ILE A 17 16.72 -14.72 -10.26
CA ILE A 17 16.03 -13.43 -10.31
C ILE A 17 16.86 -12.43 -11.11
N ALA A 18 18.15 -12.29 -10.79
CA ALA A 18 19.05 -11.38 -11.48
C ALA A 18 19.22 -11.73 -12.98
N GLU A 19 19.25 -13.00 -13.33
CA GLU A 19 19.31 -13.48 -14.71
C GLU A 19 18.06 -13.06 -15.49
N ILE A 20 16.88 -13.28 -14.94
CA ILE A 20 15.61 -12.89 -15.57
C ILE A 20 15.52 -11.36 -15.70
N GLU A 21 15.91 -10.61 -14.69
CA GLU A 21 15.93 -9.13 -14.73
C GLU A 21 16.87 -8.61 -15.82
N ASN A 22 18.05 -9.20 -15.97
CA ASN A 22 18.99 -8.88 -17.03
C ASN A 22 18.45 -9.24 -18.42
N GLU A 23 17.78 -10.38 -18.57
CA GLU A 23 17.13 -10.78 -19.81
C GLU A 23 16.03 -9.79 -20.18
N MET A 24 15.17 -9.42 -19.24
CA MET A 24 14.12 -8.41 -19.43
C MET A 24 14.69 -7.03 -19.83
N ALA A 25 15.80 -6.63 -19.22
CA ALA A 25 16.44 -5.34 -19.50
C ALA A 25 17.06 -5.30 -20.93
N ARG A 26 17.52 -6.45 -21.45
CA ARG A 26 18.07 -6.59 -22.80
C ARG A 26 17.01 -6.78 -23.87
N THR A 27 15.82 -7.22 -23.49
CA THR A 27 14.74 -7.49 -24.43
C THR A 27 14.04 -6.20 -24.82
N GLN A 28 14.00 -5.90 -26.12
CA GLN A 28 13.30 -4.74 -26.65
C GLN A 28 11.79 -4.89 -26.42
N LYS A 29 11.14 -3.83 -25.97
CA LYS A 29 9.69 -3.82 -25.73
C LYS A 29 8.93 -3.50 -27.01
N ASN A 30 8.39 -4.53 -27.65
CA ASN A 30 7.51 -4.39 -28.82
C ASN A 30 6.44 -5.51 -28.82
N LYS A 31 5.51 -5.46 -29.76
CA LYS A 31 4.41 -6.43 -29.84
C LYS A 31 4.91 -7.87 -30.05
N ALA A 32 6.00 -8.06 -30.78
CA ALA A 32 6.57 -9.39 -31.04
C ALA A 32 7.20 -10.00 -29.77
N THR A 33 7.71 -9.19 -28.85
CA THR A 33 8.33 -9.64 -27.59
C THR A 33 7.38 -9.62 -26.40
N ALA A 34 6.17 -9.10 -26.55
CA ALA A 34 5.19 -8.97 -25.46
C ALA A 34 4.89 -10.31 -24.77
N HIS A 35 4.72 -11.38 -25.56
CA HIS A 35 4.51 -12.73 -25.06
C HIS A 35 5.70 -13.23 -24.21
N HIS A 36 6.92 -13.10 -24.71
CA HIS A 36 8.14 -13.51 -24.01
C HIS A 36 8.35 -12.69 -22.71
N LEU A 37 8.16 -11.38 -22.78
CA LEU A 37 8.23 -10.50 -21.60
C LEU A 37 7.15 -10.85 -20.57
N GLY A 38 5.94 -11.22 -20.99
CA GLY A 38 4.88 -11.67 -20.10
C GLY A 38 5.26 -12.94 -19.33
N LEU A 39 5.88 -13.91 -20.00
CA LEU A 39 6.42 -15.13 -19.39
C LEU A 39 7.54 -14.82 -18.37
N LEU A 40 8.49 -13.97 -18.73
CA LEU A 40 9.58 -13.57 -17.84
C LEU A 40 9.05 -12.86 -16.59
N LYS A 41 8.07 -11.98 -16.74
CA LYS A 41 7.39 -11.30 -15.63
C LYS A 41 6.69 -12.30 -14.70
N ALA A 42 5.99 -13.29 -15.24
CA ALA A 42 5.34 -14.34 -14.47
C ALA A 42 6.34 -15.18 -13.66
N ARG A 43 7.45 -15.58 -14.28
CA ARG A 43 8.55 -16.30 -13.61
C ARG A 43 9.18 -15.47 -12.50
N LEU A 44 9.45 -14.21 -12.77
CA LEU A 44 10.01 -13.27 -11.80
C LEU A 44 9.09 -13.11 -10.59
N ALA A 45 7.78 -12.95 -10.82
CA ALA A 45 6.79 -12.83 -9.76
C ALA A 45 6.77 -14.09 -8.86
N LYS A 46 6.81 -15.29 -9.45
CA LYS A 46 6.89 -16.56 -8.69
C LYS A 46 8.15 -16.65 -7.83
N LEU A 47 9.32 -16.37 -8.41
CA LEU A 47 10.59 -16.44 -7.69
C LEU A 47 10.64 -15.42 -6.54
N ARG A 48 10.14 -14.19 -6.77
CA ARG A 48 10.03 -13.17 -5.71
C ARG A 48 9.04 -13.59 -4.62
N ARG A 49 7.94 -14.24 -4.97
CA ARG A 49 7.00 -14.82 -3.99
C ARG A 49 7.67 -15.89 -3.13
N GLU A 50 8.41 -16.83 -3.72
CA GLU A 50 9.16 -17.86 -2.98
C GLU A 50 10.18 -17.24 -2.01
N LEU A 51 10.80 -16.12 -2.40
CA LEU A 51 11.73 -15.39 -1.56
C LEU A 51 11.06 -14.85 -0.29
N ILE A 52 9.79 -14.42 -0.39
CA ILE A 52 9.04 -13.75 0.69
C ILE A 52 8.33 -14.75 1.59
N THR A 53 7.82 -15.86 1.03
CA THR A 53 7.02 -16.83 1.78
C THR A 53 7.84 -17.47 2.89
N PRO A 54 7.51 -17.25 4.17
CA PRO A 54 8.24 -17.90 5.26
C PRO A 54 7.93 -19.39 5.26
N LYS A 55 8.95 -20.22 5.29
CA LYS A 55 8.80 -21.65 5.62
C LYS A 55 8.58 -21.75 7.14
N GLY A 56 7.31 -21.73 7.56
CA GLY A 56 6.90 -21.92 8.95
C GLY A 56 6.84 -20.62 9.78
N GLY A 57 5.64 -20.09 9.95
CA GLY A 57 5.34 -19.01 10.88
C GLY A 57 4.74 -17.78 10.21
N SER A 58 3.50 -17.47 10.54
CA SER A 58 2.87 -16.19 10.24
C SER A 58 3.48 -15.13 11.14
N PHE A 59 4.11 -14.11 10.57
CA PHE A 59 4.44 -12.89 11.30
C PHE A 59 3.18 -12.04 11.44
N ASP A 60 2.27 -12.50 12.28
CA ASP A 60 1.05 -11.76 12.59
C ASP A 60 1.39 -10.71 13.65
N VAL A 61 1.60 -9.49 13.20
CA VAL A 61 1.75 -8.34 14.11
C VAL A 61 0.36 -7.87 14.48
N ALA A 62 -0.02 -8.05 15.75
CA ALA A 62 -1.30 -7.61 16.28
C ALA A 62 -1.62 -6.17 15.85
N LYS A 63 -2.84 -5.96 15.34
CA LYS A 63 -3.35 -4.63 15.00
C LYS A 63 -3.66 -3.89 16.30
N THR A 64 -2.83 -2.94 16.63
CA THR A 64 -3.05 -2.04 17.77
C THR A 64 -3.32 -0.64 17.21
N GLY A 65 -4.54 -0.12 17.34
CA GLY A 65 -4.93 1.21 16.84
C GLY A 65 -5.86 1.18 15.62
N ASP A 66 -6.39 2.36 15.27
CA ASP A 66 -7.43 2.54 14.25
C ASP A 66 -6.86 2.47 12.82
N THR A 67 -5.63 2.93 12.64
CA THR A 67 -4.92 2.88 11.35
C THR A 67 -3.43 2.66 11.56
N ARG A 68 -2.75 2.20 10.52
CA ARG A 68 -1.32 1.88 10.54
C ARG A 68 -0.61 2.56 9.38
N ILE A 69 0.47 3.29 9.70
CA ILE A 69 1.27 4.04 8.73
C ILE A 69 2.70 3.54 8.73
N GLY A 70 3.25 3.35 7.56
CA GLY A 70 4.64 2.95 7.35
C GLY A 70 5.49 4.10 6.83
N PHE A 71 6.57 4.44 7.53
CA PHE A 71 7.59 5.37 7.05
C PHE A 71 8.72 4.58 6.39
N VAL A 72 8.89 4.77 5.11
CA VAL A 72 9.87 4.04 4.29
C VAL A 72 10.90 5.03 3.72
N GLY A 73 12.17 4.67 3.71
CA GLY A 73 13.21 5.50 3.09
C GLY A 73 14.62 5.05 3.47
N PHE A 74 15.60 5.59 2.77
CA PHE A 74 17.02 5.33 3.00
C PHE A 74 17.49 5.83 4.36
N PRO A 75 18.65 5.39 4.85
CA PRO A 75 19.27 5.98 6.03
C PRO A 75 19.48 7.50 5.86
N SER A 76 19.43 8.24 6.97
CA SER A 76 19.73 9.67 7.06
C SER A 76 18.84 10.65 6.27
N VAL A 77 17.69 10.18 5.75
CA VAL A 77 16.72 11.08 5.08
C VAL A 77 15.82 11.86 6.06
N GLY A 78 16.00 11.67 7.37
CA GLY A 78 15.25 12.41 8.40
C GLY A 78 13.96 11.73 8.89
N LYS A 79 13.77 10.41 8.65
CA LYS A 79 12.57 9.67 9.13
C LYS A 79 12.37 9.73 10.63
N SER A 80 13.44 9.52 11.40
CA SER A 80 13.36 9.53 12.87
C SER A 80 13.07 10.93 13.40
N THR A 81 13.69 11.96 12.82
CA THR A 81 13.41 13.36 13.16
C THR A 81 11.96 13.72 12.88
N LEU A 82 11.46 13.35 11.68
CA LEU A 82 10.07 13.56 11.31
C LEU A 82 9.12 12.89 12.29
N LEU A 83 9.38 11.63 12.62
CA LEU A 83 8.54 10.88 13.54
C LEU A 83 8.58 11.42 14.97
N SER A 84 9.75 11.83 15.46
CA SER A 84 9.89 12.45 16.79
C SER A 84 9.11 13.76 16.88
N ASN A 85 9.15 14.57 15.83
CA ASN A 85 8.40 15.84 15.79
C ASN A 85 6.90 15.60 15.66
N LEU A 86 6.46 14.64 14.84
CA LEU A 86 5.05 14.26 14.77
C LEU A 86 4.54 13.72 16.12
N ALA A 87 5.32 12.88 16.79
CA ALA A 87 4.99 12.36 18.11
C ALA A 87 4.96 13.48 19.17
N GLY A 88 5.89 14.44 19.12
CA GLY A 88 5.92 15.60 20.01
C GLY A 88 4.74 16.55 19.82
N VAL A 89 4.24 16.70 18.60
CA VAL A 89 3.07 17.56 18.31
C VAL A 89 1.75 16.90 18.73
N TYR A 90 1.64 15.56 18.58
CA TYR A 90 0.37 14.84 18.75
C TYR A 90 0.33 13.84 19.91
N SER A 91 1.42 13.67 20.65
CA SER A 91 1.48 12.71 21.76
C SER A 91 2.01 13.36 23.03
N GLU A 92 1.21 13.31 24.08
CA GLU A 92 1.64 13.67 25.45
C GLU A 92 2.60 12.65 26.07
N VAL A 93 2.79 11.49 25.43
CA VAL A 93 3.59 10.39 25.97
C VAL A 93 4.38 9.71 24.85
N ALA A 94 5.65 9.95 24.79
CA ALA A 94 6.75 9.01 24.57
C ALA A 94 7.94 9.63 23.85
N ALA A 95 8.94 9.99 24.61
CA ALA A 95 10.31 10.01 24.12
C ALA A 95 10.73 8.56 23.84
N TYR A 96 10.38 8.05 22.65
CA TYR A 96 10.93 6.78 22.19
C TYR A 96 12.21 7.07 21.43
N GLU A 97 13.31 6.46 21.86
CA GLU A 97 14.52 6.33 21.05
C GLU A 97 14.17 5.50 19.82
N PHE A 98 13.88 6.17 18.71
CA PHE A 98 13.68 5.53 17.40
C PHE A 98 15.03 5.11 16.82
N THR A 99 15.62 4.07 17.40
CA THR A 99 16.80 3.43 16.81
C THR A 99 16.39 2.60 15.62
N THR A 100 17.22 2.64 14.61
CA THR A 100 17.10 1.85 13.36
C THR A 100 16.74 0.40 13.66
N LEU A 101 15.59 -0.07 13.22
CA LEU A 101 15.06 -1.44 13.36
C LEU A 101 14.33 -1.80 14.66
N THR A 102 13.78 -0.89 15.40
CA THR A 102 12.92 -1.26 16.52
C THR A 102 11.53 -1.63 16.04
N THR A 103 11.07 -2.82 16.41
CA THR A 103 9.72 -3.34 16.24
C THR A 103 8.70 -2.65 17.14
N VAL A 104 9.09 -1.63 17.89
CA VAL A 104 8.21 -0.90 18.78
C VAL A 104 7.42 0.11 17.95
N PRO A 105 6.11 -0.08 17.79
CA PRO A 105 5.28 0.88 17.07
C PRO A 105 5.13 2.14 17.89
N GLY A 106 5.40 3.29 17.29
CA GLY A 106 4.94 4.57 17.82
C GLY A 106 3.42 4.68 17.66
N VAL A 107 2.74 5.35 18.57
CA VAL A 107 1.32 5.68 18.45
C VAL A 107 1.18 7.19 18.50
N ILE A 108 0.63 7.76 17.43
CA ILE A 108 0.29 9.16 17.33
C ILE A 108 -1.22 9.30 17.51
N ARG A 109 -1.67 10.30 18.27
CA ARG A 109 -3.09 10.64 18.39
C ARG A 109 -3.40 11.84 17.50
N TYR A 110 -4.33 11.66 16.56
CA TYR A 110 -4.78 12.73 15.68
C TYR A 110 -6.31 12.74 15.59
N LYS A 111 -6.96 13.85 15.94
CA LYS A 111 -8.43 13.99 15.95
C LYS A 111 -9.14 12.84 16.67
N GLY A 112 -8.58 12.36 17.78
CA GLY A 112 -9.09 11.21 18.55
C GLY A 112 -8.64 9.83 18.02
N ALA A 113 -8.20 9.72 16.76
CA ALA A 113 -7.73 8.47 16.19
C ALA A 113 -6.35 8.06 16.74
N LYS A 114 -6.19 6.76 16.99
CA LYS A 114 -4.91 6.16 17.38
C LYS A 114 -4.20 5.63 16.13
N ILE A 115 -3.21 6.38 15.65
CA ILE A 115 -2.44 6.05 14.47
C ILE A 115 -1.18 5.28 14.89
N GLN A 116 -1.09 4.02 14.53
CA GLN A 116 0.11 3.22 14.75
C GLN A 116 1.14 3.52 13.65
N VAL A 117 2.30 3.99 14.05
CA VAL A 117 3.38 4.35 13.13
C VAL A 117 4.49 3.32 13.20
N LYS A 118 5.00 2.89 12.04
CA LYS A 118 6.12 1.98 11.91
C LYS A 118 7.20 2.57 11.02
N LEU A 119 8.43 2.50 11.50
CA LEU A 119 9.60 3.00 10.79
C LEU A 119 10.30 1.87 10.03
N PHE A 120 10.50 2.07 8.73
CA PHE A 120 11.23 1.14 7.88
C PHE A 120 12.45 1.82 7.28
N VAL A 121 13.62 1.26 7.55
CA VAL A 121 14.85 1.68 6.89
C VAL A 121 15.12 0.73 5.73
N LEU A 122 15.05 1.24 4.52
CA LEU A 122 15.54 0.53 3.34
C LEU A 122 17.06 0.71 3.29
N VAL A 123 17.78 -0.36 3.60
CA VAL A 123 19.20 -0.48 3.27
C VAL A 123 19.25 -0.93 1.80
N HIS A 124 20.19 -0.40 1.04
CA HIS A 124 20.41 -0.70 -0.38
C HIS A 124 20.08 -2.17 -0.70
N ARG A 125 19.06 -2.38 -1.52
CA ARG A 125 18.45 -3.66 -1.90
C ARG A 125 18.05 -4.55 -0.71
N ILE A 126 16.76 -4.60 -0.43
CA ILE A 126 16.17 -5.60 0.49
C ILE A 126 16.59 -7.01 0.07
N ILE A 127 16.81 -7.23 -1.22
CA ILE A 127 17.31 -8.47 -1.83
C ILE A 127 18.77 -8.75 -1.43
N GLU A 128 19.65 -7.75 -1.37
CA GLU A 128 21.05 -7.95 -0.94
C GLU A 128 21.19 -8.15 0.56
N GLY A 129 20.38 -7.49 1.38
CA GLY A 129 20.30 -7.77 2.82
C GLY A 129 19.76 -9.16 3.14
N ALA A 130 19.10 -9.82 2.18
CA ALA A 130 18.73 -11.23 2.28
C ALA A 130 19.96 -12.18 2.15
N LYS A 131 21.06 -11.74 1.53
CA LYS A 131 22.34 -12.49 1.47
C LYS A 131 22.94 -12.67 2.86
N ASP A 132 22.83 -11.66 3.72
CA ASP A 132 23.42 -11.68 5.08
C ASP A 132 22.64 -12.55 6.08
N GLY A 133 21.70 -13.37 5.63
CA GLY A 133 21.00 -14.36 6.45
C GLY A 133 20.05 -13.79 7.53
N LYS A 134 20.01 -12.49 7.71
CA LYS A 134 19.35 -11.84 8.86
C LYS A 134 17.82 -11.68 8.75
N GLY A 135 17.12 -12.25 7.79
CA GLY A 135 15.64 -12.31 7.73
C GLY A 135 14.89 -10.95 7.81
N ARG A 136 15.60 -9.86 8.03
CA ARG A 136 15.07 -8.52 8.33
C ARG A 136 14.27 -7.92 7.18
N GLY A 137 14.71 -8.10 5.93
CA GLY A 137 14.01 -7.58 4.76
C GLY A 137 12.61 -8.17 4.61
N ARG A 138 12.42 -9.46 4.94
CA ARG A 138 11.09 -10.11 4.89
C ARG A 138 10.16 -9.55 5.95
N GLN A 139 10.65 -9.28 7.15
CA GLN A 139 9.87 -8.68 8.23
C GLN A 139 9.39 -7.28 7.84
N VAL A 140 10.28 -6.46 7.26
CA VAL A 140 9.95 -5.11 6.76
C VAL A 140 8.79 -5.18 5.75
N ILE A 141 8.90 -6.07 4.76
CA ILE A 141 7.86 -6.25 3.74
C ILE A 141 6.55 -6.78 4.33
N ALA A 142 6.62 -7.80 5.20
CA ALA A 142 5.43 -8.35 5.84
C ALA A 142 4.67 -7.28 6.62
N VAL A 143 5.38 -6.42 7.32
CA VAL A 143 4.77 -5.32 8.08
C VAL A 143 4.30 -4.19 7.17
N ALA A 144 5.07 -3.81 6.13
CA ALA A 144 4.66 -2.79 5.15
C ALA A 144 3.34 -3.16 4.47
N ARG A 145 3.14 -4.44 4.14
CA ARG A 145 1.88 -4.96 3.57
C ARG A 145 0.66 -4.81 4.50
N THR A 146 0.86 -4.58 5.78
CA THR A 146 -0.22 -4.37 6.75
C THR A 146 -0.56 -2.91 6.97
N CYS A 147 0.18 -1.98 6.36
CA CYS A 147 -0.05 -0.55 6.48
C CYS A 147 -1.27 -0.11 5.65
N ASN A 148 -1.95 0.91 6.14
CA ASN A 148 -3.05 1.56 5.44
C ASN A 148 -2.56 2.73 4.59
N LEU A 149 -1.38 3.27 4.92
CA LEU A 149 -0.68 4.33 4.20
C LEU A 149 0.82 4.09 4.28
N ILE A 150 1.54 4.38 3.20
CA ILE A 150 3.01 4.40 3.17
C ILE A 150 3.46 5.84 2.92
N LEU A 151 4.33 6.34 3.78
CA LEU A 151 5.05 7.59 3.61
C LEU A 151 6.48 7.27 3.17
N ILE A 152 6.81 7.57 1.91
CA ILE A 152 8.17 7.43 1.39
C ILE A 152 8.91 8.74 1.64
N VAL A 153 9.83 8.71 2.60
CA VAL A 153 10.64 9.88 2.97
C VAL A 153 11.89 9.93 2.10
N LEU A 154 12.02 11.02 1.35
CA LEU A 154 13.12 11.30 0.44
C LEU A 154 13.85 12.56 0.90
N ASP A 155 15.14 12.59 0.65
CA ASP A 155 15.99 13.77 0.85
C ASP A 155 16.07 14.56 -0.48
N VAL A 156 15.64 15.82 -0.48
CA VAL A 156 15.62 16.66 -1.69
C VAL A 156 17.02 16.88 -2.30
N LEU A 157 18.08 16.73 -1.49
CA LEU A 157 19.46 16.82 -1.95
C LEU A 157 19.97 15.56 -2.65
N LYS A 158 19.17 14.49 -2.66
CA LYS A 158 19.54 13.21 -3.27
C LYS A 158 18.84 13.03 -4.61
N PRO A 159 19.43 12.23 -5.52
CA PRO A 159 18.81 11.99 -6.83
C PRO A 159 17.40 11.45 -6.73
N LEU A 160 16.48 11.94 -7.56
CA LEU A 160 15.10 11.44 -7.68
C LEU A 160 15.02 9.95 -8.07
N GLY A 161 16.12 9.38 -8.56
CA GLY A 161 16.26 7.93 -8.77
C GLY A 161 15.98 7.08 -7.52
N HIS A 162 16.21 7.64 -6.33
CA HIS A 162 15.88 6.98 -5.05
C HIS A 162 14.40 6.68 -4.93
N LYS A 163 13.51 7.56 -5.41
CA LYS A 163 12.06 7.32 -5.47
C LYS A 163 11.75 6.06 -6.28
N LYS A 164 12.26 6.00 -7.51
CA LYS A 164 12.03 4.85 -8.42
C LYS A 164 12.58 3.55 -7.85
N LEU A 165 13.72 3.61 -7.17
CA LEU A 165 14.33 2.44 -6.55
C LEU A 165 13.45 1.89 -5.42
N ILE A 166 12.93 2.74 -4.55
CA ILE A 166 12.03 2.33 -3.46
C ILE A 166 10.72 1.76 -4.01
N GLU A 167 10.13 2.42 -5.02
CA GLU A 167 8.92 1.95 -5.69
C GLU A 167 9.14 0.55 -6.29
N HIS A 168 10.24 0.38 -7.03
CA HIS A 168 10.58 -0.91 -7.65
C HIS A 168 10.76 -2.03 -6.62
N GLU A 169 11.42 -1.76 -5.51
CA GLU A 169 11.59 -2.73 -4.43
C GLU A 169 10.24 -3.13 -3.81
N LEU A 170 9.39 -2.16 -3.47
CA LEU A 170 8.07 -2.43 -2.88
C LEU A 170 7.14 -3.15 -3.88
N GLU A 171 7.13 -2.72 -5.15
CA GLU A 171 6.34 -3.36 -6.21
C GLU A 171 6.79 -4.80 -6.46
N GLY A 172 8.10 -5.06 -6.42
CA GLY A 172 8.66 -6.39 -6.52
C GLY A 172 8.15 -7.37 -5.46
N PHE A 173 7.78 -6.86 -4.32
CA PHE A 173 7.21 -7.64 -3.21
C PHE A 173 5.67 -7.63 -3.17
N GLY A 174 5.03 -7.21 -4.24
CA GLY A 174 3.58 -7.25 -4.38
C GLY A 174 2.82 -6.16 -3.65
N ILE A 175 3.49 -5.03 -3.34
CA ILE A 175 2.85 -3.81 -2.85
C ILE A 175 2.65 -2.89 -4.05
N ARG A 176 1.42 -2.48 -4.31
CA ARG A 176 1.05 -1.55 -5.39
C ARG A 176 0.74 -0.20 -4.79
N LEU A 177 1.61 0.79 -5.08
CA LEU A 177 1.50 2.14 -4.55
C LEU A 177 0.63 3.00 -5.46
N ASN A 178 -0.35 3.69 -4.88
CA ASN A 178 -1.25 4.61 -5.60
C ASN A 178 -1.93 3.99 -6.84
N LYS A 179 -2.17 2.68 -6.82
CA LYS A 179 -2.85 1.94 -7.89
C LYS A 179 -4.15 1.33 -7.38
N GLN A 180 -5.11 1.16 -8.29
CA GLN A 180 -6.33 0.42 -8.02
C GLN A 180 -6.18 -1.05 -8.47
N PRO A 181 -6.88 -1.99 -7.83
CA PRO A 181 -6.93 -3.36 -8.29
C PRO A 181 -7.39 -3.44 -9.75
N PRO A 182 -6.75 -4.28 -10.59
CA PRO A 182 -7.15 -4.44 -11.99
C PRO A 182 -8.58 -4.94 -12.13
N ASN A 183 -9.30 -4.40 -13.10
CA ASN A 183 -10.67 -4.82 -13.39
C ASN A 183 -10.68 -6.08 -14.27
N ILE A 184 -10.17 -7.17 -13.72
CA ILE A 184 -10.07 -8.47 -14.37
C ILE A 184 -10.89 -9.48 -13.58
N GLY A 185 -11.87 -10.11 -14.23
CA GLY A 185 -12.55 -11.28 -13.69
C GLY A 185 -11.68 -12.52 -13.90
N PHE A 186 -11.34 -13.21 -12.82
CA PHE A 186 -10.56 -14.46 -12.86
C PHE A 186 -11.20 -15.52 -11.97
N LYS A 187 -11.51 -16.66 -12.58
CA LYS A 187 -12.07 -17.80 -11.86
C LYS A 187 -11.43 -19.09 -12.34
N LYS A 188 -10.76 -19.82 -11.46
CA LYS A 188 -10.25 -21.16 -11.75
C LYS A 188 -11.42 -22.15 -11.91
N LYS A 189 -11.26 -23.11 -12.81
CA LYS A 189 -12.20 -24.21 -13.06
C LYS A 189 -11.48 -25.55 -12.98
N ASP A 190 -12.25 -26.60 -12.79
CA ASP A 190 -11.71 -27.96 -12.78
C ASP A 190 -11.53 -28.51 -14.20
N LYS A 191 -12.41 -28.14 -15.14
CA LYS A 191 -12.45 -28.62 -16.53
C LYS A 191 -12.87 -27.49 -17.48
N GLY A 192 -12.65 -27.68 -18.79
CA GLY A 192 -13.18 -26.83 -19.85
C GLY A 192 -12.18 -25.85 -20.49
N GLY A 193 -10.90 -25.96 -20.15
CA GLY A 193 -9.86 -25.11 -20.74
C GLY A 193 -9.90 -23.66 -20.28
N ILE A 194 -9.17 -22.79 -20.97
CA ILE A 194 -9.10 -21.36 -20.69
C ILE A 194 -10.11 -20.65 -21.59
N ASN A 195 -11.11 -20.02 -20.98
CA ASN A 195 -12.04 -19.12 -21.64
C ASN A 195 -11.56 -17.69 -21.46
N PHE A 196 -11.26 -17.03 -22.56
CA PHE A 196 -10.81 -15.65 -22.58
C PHE A 196 -11.87 -14.75 -23.21
N THR A 197 -12.29 -13.72 -22.51
CA THR A 197 -13.25 -12.71 -22.97
C THR A 197 -12.69 -11.32 -22.66
N ALA A 198 -12.73 -10.42 -23.65
CA ALA A 198 -12.40 -9.01 -23.46
C ALA A 198 -13.62 -8.16 -23.84
N THR A 199 -14.01 -7.25 -22.96
CA THR A 199 -15.14 -6.32 -23.20
C THR A 199 -14.70 -5.05 -23.91
N CYS A 200 -13.38 -4.81 -24.04
CA CYS A 200 -12.79 -3.68 -24.75
C CYS A 200 -11.54 -4.14 -25.52
N ALA A 201 -11.05 -3.32 -26.44
CA ALA A 201 -9.81 -3.57 -27.16
C ALA A 201 -8.63 -3.67 -26.17
N GLN A 202 -7.72 -4.61 -26.42
CA GLN A 202 -6.54 -4.83 -25.61
C GLN A 202 -5.30 -4.41 -26.40
N SER A 203 -4.44 -3.60 -25.76
CA SER A 203 -3.20 -3.11 -26.38
C SER A 203 -2.03 -4.12 -26.24
N GLU A 204 -1.94 -4.82 -25.12
CA GLU A 204 -0.82 -5.71 -24.77
C GLU A 204 -1.21 -7.18 -24.64
N LEU A 205 -2.41 -7.48 -24.13
CA LEU A 205 -2.84 -8.84 -23.83
C LEU A 205 -3.67 -9.44 -24.97
N ASP A 206 -3.18 -10.51 -25.57
CA ASP A 206 -3.94 -11.40 -26.43
C ASP A 206 -4.18 -12.76 -25.76
N ALA A 207 -5.00 -13.60 -26.40
CA ALA A 207 -5.36 -14.91 -25.86
C ALA A 207 -4.14 -15.84 -25.68
N GLU A 208 -3.12 -15.72 -26.53
CA GLU A 208 -1.91 -16.54 -26.45
C GLU A 208 -1.02 -16.11 -25.28
N THR A 209 -0.83 -14.81 -25.09
CA THR A 209 -0.07 -14.27 -23.96
C THR A 209 -0.74 -14.64 -22.64
N VAL A 210 -2.07 -14.53 -22.56
CA VAL A 210 -2.84 -14.93 -21.37
C VAL A 210 -2.66 -16.41 -21.08
N LYS A 211 -2.81 -17.30 -22.08
CA LYS A 211 -2.62 -18.75 -21.91
C LYS A 211 -1.20 -19.08 -21.43
N SER A 212 -0.20 -18.41 -21.98
CA SER A 212 1.20 -18.63 -21.61
C SER A 212 1.50 -18.22 -20.19
N ILE A 213 1.00 -17.06 -19.75
CA ILE A 213 1.13 -16.60 -18.36
C ILE A 213 0.46 -17.62 -17.42
N LEU A 214 -0.75 -18.09 -17.73
CA LEU A 214 -1.46 -19.06 -16.90
C LEU A 214 -0.78 -20.43 -16.87
N SER A 215 -0.21 -20.87 -18.00
CA SER A 215 0.57 -22.10 -18.08
C SER A 215 1.78 -22.08 -17.15
N GLU A 216 2.47 -20.94 -17.02
CA GLU A 216 3.57 -20.75 -16.06
C GLU A 216 3.10 -20.98 -14.60
N TYR A 217 1.85 -20.67 -14.29
CA TYR A 217 1.21 -20.92 -12.99
C TYR A 217 0.56 -22.32 -12.90
N LYS A 218 0.74 -23.19 -13.91
CA LYS A 218 0.10 -24.51 -14.00
C LYS A 218 -1.43 -24.43 -13.93
N ILE A 219 -2.01 -23.39 -14.50
CA ILE A 219 -3.46 -23.17 -14.59
C ILE A 219 -3.88 -23.46 -16.02
N HIS A 220 -4.57 -24.57 -16.23
CA HIS A 220 -5.01 -25.04 -17.54
C HIS A 220 -6.52 -24.81 -17.78
N ASN A 221 -7.27 -24.52 -16.71
CA ASN A 221 -8.71 -24.31 -16.77
C ASN A 221 -9.08 -23.07 -15.97
N ALA A 222 -9.55 -22.02 -16.64
CA ALA A 222 -10.00 -20.79 -16.01
C ALA A 222 -10.91 -19.97 -16.94
N ASP A 223 -11.78 -19.17 -16.33
CA ASP A 223 -12.49 -18.08 -17.00
C ASP A 223 -11.78 -16.76 -16.70
N ILE A 224 -11.46 -16.00 -17.74
CA ILE A 224 -10.83 -14.71 -17.66
C ILE A 224 -11.65 -13.70 -18.44
N THR A 225 -12.01 -12.61 -17.77
CA THR A 225 -12.74 -11.51 -18.38
C THR A 225 -11.99 -10.21 -18.16
N LEU A 226 -11.46 -9.60 -19.22
CA LEU A 226 -10.83 -8.29 -19.18
C LEU A 226 -11.91 -7.22 -19.41
N ARG A 227 -12.11 -6.35 -18.44
CA ARG A 227 -13.11 -5.27 -18.48
C ARG A 227 -12.49 -3.90 -18.71
N SER A 228 -11.17 -3.82 -18.79
CA SER A 228 -10.39 -2.65 -19.14
C SER A 228 -9.20 -3.09 -19.98
N ASP A 229 -8.51 -2.14 -20.62
CA ASP A 229 -7.22 -2.42 -21.24
C ASP A 229 -6.21 -2.79 -20.13
N ALA A 230 -5.74 -4.02 -20.16
CA ALA A 230 -4.94 -4.61 -19.10
C ALA A 230 -3.55 -5.01 -19.59
N THR A 231 -2.58 -4.88 -18.70
CA THR A 231 -1.20 -5.30 -18.94
C THR A 231 -0.93 -6.72 -18.46
N ALA A 232 0.21 -7.30 -18.86
CA ALA A 232 0.66 -8.58 -18.35
C ALA A 232 0.87 -8.54 -16.82
N ASP A 233 1.31 -7.41 -16.27
CA ASP A 233 1.48 -7.23 -14.83
C ASP A 233 0.14 -7.26 -14.09
N ASP A 234 -0.91 -6.66 -14.67
CA ASP A 234 -2.27 -6.68 -14.11
C ASP A 234 -2.82 -8.10 -14.03
N LEU A 235 -2.64 -8.89 -15.09
CA LEU A 235 -3.05 -10.29 -15.09
C LEU A 235 -2.29 -11.12 -14.05
N ILE A 236 -0.98 -10.94 -13.97
CA ILE A 236 -0.13 -11.60 -12.97
C ILE A 236 -0.59 -11.23 -11.56
N ASP A 237 -0.91 -9.96 -11.30
CA ASP A 237 -1.39 -9.51 -10.00
C ASP A 237 -2.68 -10.21 -9.57
N VAL A 238 -3.61 -10.39 -10.50
CA VAL A 238 -4.87 -11.10 -10.25
C VAL A 238 -4.65 -12.61 -10.05
N VAL A 239 -3.80 -13.24 -10.86
CA VAL A 239 -3.48 -14.66 -10.76
C VAL A 239 -2.74 -14.99 -9.45
N GLU A 240 -1.79 -14.16 -9.05
CA GLU A 240 -1.08 -14.26 -7.78
C GLU A 240 -2.02 -14.09 -6.58
N GLY A 241 -3.01 -13.19 -6.66
CA GLY A 241 -4.04 -12.97 -5.66
C GLY A 241 -3.54 -12.47 -4.30
N ASN A 242 -2.27 -12.19 -4.16
CA ASN A 242 -1.62 -11.79 -2.92
C ASN A 242 -1.10 -10.34 -2.94
N ARG A 243 -1.55 -9.53 -3.89
CA ARG A 243 -1.17 -8.12 -4.00
C ARG A 243 -1.92 -7.27 -2.99
N VAL A 244 -1.26 -6.24 -2.50
CA VAL A 244 -1.86 -5.21 -1.65
C VAL A 244 -1.73 -3.86 -2.33
N TYR A 245 -2.81 -3.10 -2.31
CA TYR A 245 -2.92 -1.78 -2.92
C TYR A 245 -2.96 -0.76 -1.79
N ILE A 246 -1.90 0.05 -1.69
CA ILE A 246 -1.71 0.95 -0.56
C ILE A 246 -1.48 2.36 -1.09
N PRO A 247 -2.21 3.37 -0.60
CA PRO A 247 -1.91 4.77 -0.90
C PRO A 247 -0.52 5.14 -0.37
N CYS A 248 0.18 5.99 -1.13
CA CYS A 248 1.53 6.42 -0.81
C CYS A 248 1.67 7.92 -0.99
N ILE A 249 2.32 8.56 -0.03
CA ILE A 249 2.74 9.96 -0.10
C ILE A 249 4.26 10.02 -0.13
N TYR A 250 4.79 10.85 -1.02
CA TYR A 250 6.23 11.14 -1.11
C TYR A 250 6.53 12.36 -0.27
N VAL A 251 7.20 12.15 0.85
CA VAL A 251 7.61 13.22 1.77
C VAL A 251 9.00 13.67 1.37
N LEU A 252 9.09 14.85 0.76
CA LEU A 252 10.35 15.45 0.36
C LEU A 252 10.88 16.34 1.49
N ASN A 253 11.83 15.79 2.23
CA ASN A 253 12.41 16.42 3.40
C ASN A 253 13.63 17.29 3.08
N LYS A 254 13.95 18.21 3.98
CA LYS A 254 15.07 19.16 3.94
C LYS A 254 14.90 20.27 2.90
N ILE A 255 13.67 20.71 2.67
CA ILE A 255 13.38 21.82 1.73
C ILE A 255 14.00 23.16 2.17
N ASP A 256 14.41 23.27 3.42
CA ASP A 256 15.19 24.38 3.95
C ASP A 256 16.57 24.55 3.30
N GLN A 257 17.02 23.55 2.53
CA GLN A 257 18.34 23.50 1.90
C GLN A 257 18.29 23.68 0.37
N ILE A 258 17.13 23.99 -0.19
CA ILE A 258 16.93 24.19 -1.64
C ILE A 258 16.37 25.59 -1.93
N SER A 259 16.49 26.02 -3.19
CA SER A 259 15.93 27.30 -3.64
C SER A 259 14.42 27.23 -3.85
N ILE A 260 13.78 28.40 -3.95
CA ILE A 260 12.33 28.51 -4.22
C ILE A 260 12.00 27.94 -5.61
N GLU A 261 12.87 28.14 -6.60
CA GLU A 261 12.69 27.64 -7.95
C GLU A 261 12.73 26.10 -7.99
N GLU A 262 13.65 25.49 -7.25
CA GLU A 262 13.70 24.03 -7.09
C GLU A 262 12.46 23.48 -6.37
N LEU A 263 12.00 24.19 -5.34
CA LEU A 263 10.77 23.84 -4.62
C LEU A 263 9.55 23.88 -5.54
N ASP A 264 9.45 24.86 -6.44
CA ASP A 264 8.34 24.99 -7.40
C ASP A 264 8.29 23.80 -8.39
N VAL A 265 9.44 23.25 -8.76
CA VAL A 265 9.52 22.02 -9.58
C VAL A 265 9.06 20.80 -8.79
N ILE A 266 9.52 20.67 -7.56
CA ILE A 266 9.22 19.53 -6.68
C ILE A 266 7.74 19.48 -6.32
N TYR A 267 7.12 20.63 -6.07
CA TYR A 267 5.71 20.73 -5.69
C TYR A 267 4.74 20.19 -6.77
N LYS A 268 5.18 20.16 -8.03
CA LYS A 268 4.40 19.60 -9.16
C LYS A 268 4.42 18.08 -9.24
N ILE A 269 5.21 17.40 -8.41
CA ILE A 269 5.26 15.92 -8.38
C ILE A 269 3.98 15.39 -7.72
N PRO A 270 3.24 14.49 -8.38
CA PRO A 270 2.02 13.93 -7.82
C PRO A 270 2.25 13.23 -6.47
N HIS A 271 1.31 13.37 -5.55
CA HIS A 271 1.35 12.78 -4.21
C HIS A 271 2.57 13.19 -3.38
N CYS A 272 3.10 14.39 -3.62
CA CYS A 272 4.29 14.89 -2.97
C CYS A 272 3.94 15.92 -1.91
N VAL A 273 4.59 15.82 -0.75
CA VAL A 273 4.50 16.79 0.35
C VAL A 273 5.91 17.25 0.69
N PRO A 274 6.29 18.48 0.32
CA PRO A 274 7.56 19.05 0.70
C PRO A 274 7.54 19.51 2.16
N ILE A 275 8.59 19.16 2.91
CA ILE A 275 8.72 19.50 4.33
C ILE A 275 10.15 19.85 4.73
N SER A 276 10.29 20.57 5.84
CA SER A 276 11.49 20.54 6.65
C SER A 276 11.18 19.87 7.99
N ALA A 277 11.75 18.69 8.22
CA ALA A 277 11.50 17.94 9.46
C ALA A 277 11.94 18.71 10.72
N HIS A 278 12.84 19.66 10.60
CA HIS A 278 13.28 20.54 11.71
C HIS A 278 12.32 21.69 12.00
N HIS A 279 11.47 22.09 11.04
CA HIS A 279 10.58 23.25 11.12
C HIS A 279 9.10 22.89 10.96
N LEU A 280 8.68 21.76 11.49
CA LEU A 280 7.42 21.08 11.22
C LEU A 280 6.14 21.72 11.78
N ALA A 281 6.22 22.88 12.42
CA ALA A 281 5.11 23.42 13.25
C ALA A 281 3.76 23.62 12.52
N SER A 282 3.70 23.67 11.19
CA SER A 282 2.45 23.94 10.45
C SER A 282 2.09 22.93 9.34
N SER A 283 2.99 22.01 8.97
CA SER A 283 2.79 21.14 7.80
C SER A 283 2.22 19.75 8.11
N CYS A 284 2.00 19.44 9.38
CA CYS A 284 1.61 18.09 9.80
C CYS A 284 0.21 17.67 9.30
N ASN A 285 -0.70 18.61 9.12
CA ASN A 285 -2.05 18.31 8.63
C ASN A 285 -2.02 17.83 7.17
N ALA A 286 -1.08 18.32 6.36
CA ALA A 286 -0.97 17.94 4.95
C ALA A 286 -0.69 16.45 4.72
N PHE A 287 -0.18 15.71 5.72
CA PHE A 287 0.00 14.25 5.62
C PHE A 287 -1.30 13.48 5.75
N TRP A 288 -2.29 14.09 6.42
CA TRP A 288 -3.56 13.44 6.73
C TRP A 288 -4.66 13.87 5.78
N ASP A 289 -4.58 15.12 5.29
CA ASP A 289 -5.57 15.70 4.41
C ASP A 289 -5.63 14.90 3.08
N GLY A 290 -6.80 14.40 2.75
CA GLY A 290 -7.06 13.62 1.55
C GLY A 290 -6.69 12.13 1.62
N THR A 291 -5.97 11.66 2.65
CA THR A 291 -5.56 10.25 2.77
C THR A 291 -6.55 9.42 3.57
N PHE A 292 -7.11 10.02 4.61
CA PHE A 292 -8.12 9.41 5.47
C PHE A 292 -9.27 10.37 5.69
N ARG A 293 -10.45 9.82 5.97
CA ARG A 293 -11.59 10.53 6.54
C ARG A 293 -11.78 10.02 7.96
N ILE A 294 -11.77 10.94 8.91
CA ILE A 294 -12.00 10.64 10.32
C ILE A 294 -13.44 10.99 10.60
N CYS A 295 -14.27 9.99 10.85
CA CYS A 295 -15.69 10.16 11.09
C CYS A 295 -16.06 9.70 12.50
N TYR A 296 -17.05 10.33 13.10
CA TYR A 296 -17.45 10.07 14.49
C TYR A 296 -18.79 9.38 14.58
N THR A 297 -18.95 8.49 15.54
CA THR A 297 -20.23 7.84 15.82
C THR A 297 -21.07 8.68 16.77
N LYS A 298 -22.38 8.73 16.53
CA LYS A 298 -23.35 9.35 17.42
C LYS A 298 -24.44 8.33 17.77
N PRO A 299 -24.45 7.79 18.99
CA PRO A 299 -25.55 6.95 19.45
C PRO A 299 -26.86 7.76 19.56
N LYS A 300 -28.00 7.08 19.41
CA LYS A 300 -29.31 7.74 19.54
C LYS A 300 -29.50 8.33 20.94
N GLY A 301 -29.83 9.59 21.01
CA GLY A 301 -30.06 10.29 22.30
C GLY A 301 -28.79 10.66 23.08
N GLN A 302 -27.59 10.43 22.53
CA GLN A 302 -26.32 10.75 23.17
C GLN A 302 -25.53 11.79 22.34
N LEU A 303 -24.49 12.35 22.94
CA LEU A 303 -23.54 13.20 22.24
C LEU A 303 -22.64 12.37 21.32
N PRO A 304 -22.03 12.98 20.29
CA PRO A 304 -21.05 12.31 19.45
C PRO A 304 -19.85 11.81 20.28
N ASP A 305 -19.33 10.63 19.92
CA ASP A 305 -18.10 10.12 20.50
C ASP A 305 -16.89 10.56 19.68
N TYR A 306 -16.19 11.56 20.16
CA TYR A 306 -14.96 12.08 19.55
C TYR A 306 -13.70 11.35 20.00
N THR A 307 -13.81 10.41 20.95
CA THR A 307 -12.65 9.69 21.50
C THR A 307 -12.33 8.39 20.76
N SER A 308 -13.31 7.86 20.02
CA SER A 308 -13.21 6.60 19.28
C SER A 308 -13.69 6.76 17.83
N PRO A 309 -13.00 7.57 17.02
CA PRO A 309 -13.40 7.81 15.63
C PRO A 309 -13.24 6.57 14.76
N VAL A 310 -13.95 6.56 13.65
CA VAL A 310 -13.80 5.59 12.58
C VAL A 310 -12.94 6.20 11.48
N VAL A 311 -11.79 5.61 11.21
CA VAL A 311 -10.86 6.07 10.17
C VAL A 311 -11.14 5.32 8.88
N LEU A 312 -11.53 6.05 7.83
CA LEU A 312 -11.82 5.52 6.50
C LEU A 312 -10.68 5.90 5.54
N PRO A 313 -10.10 4.95 4.82
CA PRO A 313 -9.12 5.26 3.79
C PRO A 313 -9.78 5.93 2.60
N ASP A 314 -9.03 6.78 1.89
CA ASP A 314 -9.50 7.39 0.65
C ASP A 314 -9.96 6.33 -0.37
N GLY A 315 -11.04 6.63 -1.11
CA GLY A 315 -11.70 5.70 -2.03
C GLY A 315 -12.63 4.66 -1.37
N LYS A 316 -12.71 4.60 -0.01
CA LYS A 316 -13.65 3.78 0.76
C LYS A 316 -14.29 4.62 1.85
N THR A 317 -15.05 5.61 1.44
CA THR A 317 -15.59 6.65 2.32
C THR A 317 -17.12 6.68 2.33
N SER A 318 -17.77 5.61 1.83
CA SER A 318 -19.22 5.50 1.87
C SER A 318 -19.76 5.14 3.26
N VAL A 319 -21.03 5.41 3.51
CA VAL A 319 -21.73 4.93 4.73
C VAL A 319 -21.66 3.40 4.82
N GLU A 320 -21.65 2.71 3.69
CA GLU A 320 -21.44 1.26 3.63
C GLU A 320 -20.06 0.88 4.18
N ASP A 321 -19.00 1.54 3.73
CA ASP A 321 -17.63 1.33 4.21
C ASP A 321 -17.50 1.63 5.71
N PHE A 322 -18.15 2.69 6.16
CA PHE A 322 -18.23 3.05 7.58
C PHE A 322 -18.87 1.93 8.42
N CYS A 323 -19.99 1.38 7.98
CA CYS A 323 -20.64 0.26 8.65
C CYS A 323 -19.73 -0.98 8.67
N LEU A 324 -19.12 -1.33 7.53
CA LEU A 324 -18.22 -2.48 7.40
C LEU A 324 -16.98 -2.36 8.29
N LYS A 325 -16.50 -1.14 8.52
CA LYS A 325 -15.35 -0.87 9.39
C LYS A 325 -15.67 -1.13 10.85
N ILE A 326 -16.90 -0.81 11.28
CA ILE A 326 -17.37 -1.09 12.66
C ILE A 326 -17.72 -2.57 12.82
N HIS A 327 -18.68 -3.06 12.03
CA HIS A 327 -19.08 -4.46 12.05
C HIS A 327 -19.89 -4.85 10.80
N LYS A 328 -19.60 -6.03 10.24
CA LYS A 328 -20.24 -6.52 9.00
C LYS A 328 -21.76 -6.68 9.08
N SER A 329 -22.33 -6.92 10.27
CA SER A 329 -23.78 -7.07 10.43
C SER A 329 -24.53 -5.75 10.28
N LEU A 330 -23.89 -4.62 10.59
CA LEU A 330 -24.55 -3.32 10.58
C LEU A 330 -25.17 -2.97 9.23
N ILE A 331 -24.51 -3.39 8.13
CA ILE A 331 -25.01 -3.11 6.78
C ILE A 331 -26.35 -3.79 6.49
N LYS A 332 -26.55 -5.01 7.01
CA LYS A 332 -27.81 -5.77 6.85
C LYS A 332 -28.97 -5.14 7.64
N GLU A 333 -28.63 -4.56 8.78
CA GLU A 333 -29.56 -3.93 9.72
C GLU A 333 -29.80 -2.45 9.38
N LEU A 334 -28.96 -1.85 8.53
CA LEU A 334 -29.04 -0.44 8.19
C LEU A 334 -30.34 -0.12 7.45
N LYS A 335 -31.10 0.86 7.98
CA LYS A 335 -32.25 1.46 7.31
C LYS A 335 -31.84 2.74 6.59
N TYR A 336 -31.17 3.63 7.27
CA TYR A 336 -30.56 4.86 6.77
C TYR A 336 -29.55 5.39 7.81
N ALA A 337 -28.74 6.36 7.42
CA ALA A 337 -27.90 7.12 8.33
C ALA A 337 -28.36 8.58 8.42
N LEU A 338 -28.17 9.19 9.57
CA LEU A 338 -28.25 10.64 9.77
C LEU A 338 -26.82 11.14 9.85
N VAL A 339 -26.50 12.13 9.04
CA VAL A 339 -25.14 12.70 8.95
C VAL A 339 -25.20 14.19 9.29
N TRP A 340 -24.25 14.63 10.08
CA TRP A 340 -23.92 16.03 10.39
C TRP A 340 -22.50 16.29 9.94
N GLY A 341 -22.27 17.29 9.12
CA GLY A 341 -20.94 17.68 8.67
C GLY A 341 -20.92 18.27 7.28
N SER A 342 -19.76 18.25 6.65
CA SER A 342 -19.53 18.92 5.36
C SER A 342 -20.06 18.13 4.17
N SER A 343 -20.27 16.83 4.29
CA SER A 343 -20.79 15.98 3.19
C SER A 343 -22.27 16.20 2.91
N VAL A 344 -22.99 16.94 3.77
CA VAL A 344 -24.44 17.12 3.68
C VAL A 344 -24.81 18.61 3.66
N LYS A 345 -25.94 18.90 3.00
CA LYS A 345 -26.47 20.28 2.91
C LYS A 345 -27.21 20.74 4.17
N HIS A 346 -27.81 19.79 4.88
CA HIS A 346 -28.59 20.05 6.11
C HIS A 346 -28.07 19.19 7.26
N ASN A 347 -28.00 19.74 8.46
CA ASN A 347 -27.52 19.07 9.66
C ASN A 347 -28.66 18.81 10.66
N PRO A 348 -29.19 17.59 10.81
CA PRO A 348 -28.79 16.37 10.12
C PRO A 348 -29.49 16.17 8.77
N GLN A 349 -28.85 15.39 7.90
CA GLN A 349 -29.47 14.91 6.67
C GLN A 349 -29.57 13.39 6.68
N LYS A 350 -30.72 12.88 6.25
CA LYS A 350 -30.95 11.45 6.05
C LYS A 350 -30.30 11.00 4.74
N VAL A 351 -29.43 10.01 4.80
CA VAL A 351 -28.66 9.49 3.66
C VAL A 351 -28.74 7.97 3.57
N GLY A 352 -28.51 7.45 2.36
CA GLY A 352 -28.44 6.02 2.08
C GLY A 352 -27.02 5.46 2.31
N LYS A 353 -26.87 4.17 2.03
CA LYS A 353 -25.60 3.43 2.19
C LYS A 353 -24.49 3.91 1.27
N ASP A 354 -24.83 4.43 0.08
CA ASP A 354 -23.89 4.83 -0.96
C ASP A 354 -23.41 6.29 -0.81
N HIS A 355 -23.89 7.01 0.21
CA HIS A 355 -23.48 8.39 0.47
C HIS A 355 -22.00 8.44 0.87
N VAL A 356 -21.26 9.33 0.23
CA VAL A 356 -19.83 9.56 0.46
C VAL A 356 -19.68 10.53 1.64
N LEU A 357 -18.91 10.12 2.63
CA LEU A 357 -18.61 10.87 3.85
C LEU A 357 -17.37 11.74 3.65
N GLU A 358 -17.34 12.87 4.31
CA GLU A 358 -16.20 13.77 4.39
C GLU A 358 -15.55 13.74 5.78
N ASP A 359 -14.39 14.39 5.89
CA ASP A 359 -13.63 14.45 7.14
C ASP A 359 -14.44 15.16 8.23
N GLU A 360 -14.37 14.66 9.46
CA GLU A 360 -15.09 15.14 10.63
C GLU A 360 -16.62 14.99 10.61
N ASP A 361 -17.18 14.25 9.66
CA ASP A 361 -18.61 13.95 9.65
C ASP A 361 -18.99 13.12 10.88
N VAL A 362 -20.15 13.44 11.45
CA VAL A 362 -20.77 12.71 12.58
C VAL A 362 -21.92 11.87 12.05
N ILE A 363 -21.94 10.59 12.36
CA ILE A 363 -22.88 9.63 11.79
C ILE A 363 -23.68 8.91 12.87
N GLN A 364 -24.99 8.95 12.74
CA GLN A 364 -25.92 8.11 13.52
C GLN A 364 -26.55 7.08 12.60
N LEU A 365 -26.28 5.80 12.87
CA LEU A 365 -26.89 4.70 12.14
C LEU A 365 -28.28 4.38 12.70
N VAL A 366 -29.27 4.32 11.81
CA VAL A 366 -30.66 3.94 12.16
C VAL A 366 -30.92 2.56 11.58
N LYS A 367 -31.23 1.63 12.49
CA LYS A 367 -31.53 0.24 12.14
C LYS A 367 -32.97 0.07 11.68
N LYS A 368 -33.21 -1.03 10.96
CA LYS A 368 -34.58 -1.45 10.53
C LYS A 368 -35.44 -1.81 11.71
#